data_91a503a92fb5458439989bc5801cea8b
#
_entry.id   91a503a92fb5458439989bc5801cea8b
#
_cell.length_a   1.000
_cell.length_b   1.000
_cell.length_c   1.000
_cell.angle_alpha   90.00
_cell.angle_beta   90.00
_cell.angle_gamma   90.00
#
_symmetry.space_group_name_H-M   'P 1'
#
loop_
_entity.id
_entity.type
_entity.pdbx_description
1 polymer ?
#
loop_
_entity_poly.entity_id
_entity_poly.type
_entity_poly.pdbx_seq_one_letter_code
_entity_poly.pdbx_strand_id
1 'polypeptide(L)'
;MAATEIISAFSYACDTISAKLARGERVLLQDVSFSLSSGERMAIIGETGSGKTMLALSILGLLPANVRMQSGCIQMDGAALPTGKQLQTLRGDKLVYIPQNGAEFLLPARTVRKQLYDSLKKLGLPRKAFPALAAEKLRLAGFDVPETILDKYPFQLSGGMAQRVTIALAACSRARLLIADEPTNGLDEAGRAQFFALLDSIFPDAAKLIITHDISVTSRCDRVLVLCGGQMLETGTSAAVLSAPRHPYTKALLAAQVANGMQPSPILREGVSGCPFYARCPEADATCLNGAMQKHTDGKTEWWCCHA
;
A
#
# COMPACT_ATOMS: atom_id res chain seq x y z
N MET A 1 -29.27 -19.07 11.33
CA MET A 1 -27.83 -19.10 11.09
C MET A 1 -27.31 -17.70 11.37
N ALA A 2 -26.60 -17.50 12.47
CA ALA A 2 -26.02 -16.19 12.81
C ALA A 2 -24.94 -15.88 11.76
N ALA A 3 -25.02 -14.70 11.12
CA ALA A 3 -23.94 -14.19 10.31
C ALA A 3 -22.72 -14.02 11.23
N THR A 4 -21.68 -14.79 11.00
CA THR A 4 -20.40 -14.61 11.67
C THR A 4 -19.91 -13.24 11.24
N GLU A 5 -19.92 -12.25 12.12
CA GLU A 5 -19.28 -10.97 11.90
C GLU A 5 -17.81 -11.24 11.54
N ILE A 6 -17.45 -10.99 10.29
CA ILE A 6 -16.06 -11.05 9.84
C ILE A 6 -15.37 -9.86 10.50
N ILE A 7 -14.69 -10.11 11.63
CA ILE A 7 -13.88 -9.10 12.30
C ILE A 7 -12.78 -8.71 11.31
N SER A 8 -12.77 -7.45 10.88
CA SER A 8 -11.72 -6.95 9.98
C SER A 8 -10.35 -7.08 10.66
N ALA A 9 -9.40 -7.75 10.01
CA ALA A 9 -8.04 -7.87 10.53
C ALA A 9 -7.35 -6.51 10.64
N PHE A 10 -7.76 -5.56 9.80
CA PHE A 10 -7.24 -4.19 9.76
C PHE A 10 -8.33 -3.22 9.31
N SER A 11 -8.41 -2.06 9.96
CA SER A 11 -9.22 -0.94 9.50
C SER A 11 -8.45 0.38 9.59
N TYR A 12 -8.71 1.24 8.63
CA TYR A 12 -8.15 2.57 8.51
C TYR A 12 -9.28 3.57 8.32
N ALA A 13 -9.32 4.58 9.16
CA ALA A 13 -10.18 5.74 8.99
C ALA A 13 -9.35 7.00 9.28
N CYS A 14 -9.24 7.85 8.30
CA CYS A 14 -8.52 9.11 8.38
C CYS A 14 -9.43 10.24 7.91
N ASP A 15 -9.79 11.13 8.82
CA ASP A 15 -10.55 12.31 8.44
C ASP A 15 -9.61 13.33 7.79
N THR A 16 -8.43 13.58 8.38
CA THR A 16 -7.49 14.54 7.81
C THR A 16 -6.04 14.21 8.14
N ILE A 17 -5.17 14.19 7.12
CA ILE A 17 -3.72 14.33 7.25
C ILE A 17 -3.30 15.59 6.55
N SER A 18 -2.56 16.43 7.27
CA SER A 18 -2.07 17.70 6.72
C SER A 18 -0.57 17.89 6.93
N ALA A 19 0.02 18.72 6.08
CA ALA A 19 1.40 19.18 6.17
C ALA A 19 1.44 20.64 6.60
N LYS A 20 2.22 20.94 7.65
CA LYS A 20 2.52 22.32 8.02
C LYS A 20 3.63 22.87 7.11
N LEU A 21 3.32 23.92 6.38
CA LEU A 21 4.22 24.61 5.46
C LEU A 21 4.64 25.97 6.06
N ALA A 22 5.66 26.62 5.47
CA ALA A 22 6.10 27.96 5.87
C ALA A 22 4.99 29.02 5.71
N ARG A 23 4.06 28.81 4.78
CA ARG A 23 2.92 29.69 4.52
C ARG A 23 1.59 28.91 4.60
N GLY A 24 1.22 28.45 5.81
CA GLY A 24 -0.07 27.79 6.03
C GLY A 24 0.00 26.26 6.13
N GLU A 25 -1.12 25.63 5.92
CA GLU A 25 -1.31 24.19 6.03
C GLU A 25 -1.87 23.64 4.72
N ARG A 26 -1.40 22.44 4.33
CA ARG A 26 -1.89 21.74 3.15
C ARG A 26 -2.46 20.39 3.58
N VAL A 27 -3.70 20.12 3.20
CA VAL A 27 -4.31 18.81 3.37
C VAL A 27 -3.69 17.84 2.35
N LEU A 28 -3.27 16.67 2.82
CA LEU A 28 -2.65 15.62 2.03
C LEU A 28 -3.56 14.41 1.86
N LEU A 29 -4.36 14.08 2.86
CA LEU A 29 -5.41 13.06 2.82
C LEU A 29 -6.64 13.58 3.55
N GLN A 30 -7.81 13.30 3.02
CA GLN A 30 -9.09 13.69 3.59
C GLN A 30 -10.13 12.60 3.36
N ASP A 31 -10.89 12.25 4.41
CA ASP A 31 -12.04 11.34 4.36
C ASP A 31 -11.72 9.99 3.69
N VAL A 32 -10.58 9.39 4.05
CA VAL A 32 -10.15 8.09 3.54
C VAL A 32 -10.43 7.01 4.58
N SER A 33 -11.29 6.05 4.23
CA SER A 33 -11.61 4.94 5.12
C SER A 33 -11.77 3.62 4.39
N PHE A 34 -11.23 2.54 4.94
CA PHE A 34 -11.36 1.19 4.42
C PHE A 34 -11.06 0.15 5.50
N SER A 35 -11.43 -1.09 5.24
CA SER A 35 -11.09 -2.24 6.06
C SER A 35 -10.54 -3.37 5.20
N LEU A 36 -9.76 -4.25 5.81
CA LEU A 36 -9.18 -5.43 5.20
C LEU A 36 -9.42 -6.64 6.08
N SER A 37 -9.82 -7.75 5.47
CA SER A 37 -9.92 -9.05 6.12
C SER A 37 -8.56 -9.76 6.14
N SER A 38 -8.43 -10.78 6.99
CA SER A 38 -7.27 -11.66 6.99
C SER A 38 -7.13 -12.33 5.62
N GLY A 39 -5.91 -12.33 5.07
CA GLY A 39 -5.61 -12.87 3.74
C GLY A 39 -6.01 -12.00 2.55
N GLU A 40 -6.88 -11.00 2.75
CA GLU A 40 -7.38 -10.13 1.69
C GLU A 40 -6.26 -9.26 1.10
N ARG A 41 -6.31 -9.05 -0.21
CA ARG A 41 -5.46 -8.11 -0.97
C ARG A 41 -6.28 -6.93 -1.45
N MET A 42 -5.89 -5.71 -1.07
CA MET A 42 -6.46 -4.48 -1.60
C MET A 42 -5.40 -3.70 -2.36
N ALA A 43 -5.71 -3.31 -3.59
CA ALA A 43 -4.90 -2.36 -4.33
C ALA A 43 -5.30 -0.94 -3.97
N ILE A 44 -4.32 -0.04 -3.76
CA ILE A 44 -4.53 1.41 -3.76
C ILE A 44 -3.92 1.95 -5.04
N ILE A 45 -4.76 2.48 -5.91
CA ILE A 45 -4.35 3.04 -7.19
C ILE A 45 -4.64 4.54 -7.28
N GLY A 46 -3.92 5.21 -8.16
CA GLY A 46 -4.06 6.64 -8.41
C GLY A 46 -2.77 7.21 -8.98
N GLU A 47 -2.83 8.43 -9.49
CA GLU A 47 -1.68 9.13 -10.06
C GLU A 47 -0.58 9.41 -9.02
N THR A 48 0.62 9.73 -9.49
CA THR A 48 1.70 10.22 -8.63
C THR A 48 1.23 11.50 -7.90
N GLY A 49 1.49 11.56 -6.60
CA GLY A 49 1.02 12.67 -5.77
C GLY A 49 -0.42 12.52 -5.24
N SER A 50 -1.15 11.45 -5.54
CA SER A 50 -2.51 11.24 -5.04
C SER A 50 -2.62 10.95 -3.53
N GLY A 51 -1.48 10.76 -2.82
CA GLY A 51 -1.48 10.52 -1.37
C GLY A 51 -1.19 9.08 -0.94
N LYS A 52 -1.00 8.12 -1.87
CA LYS A 52 -0.80 6.69 -1.57
C LYS A 52 0.33 6.42 -0.57
N THR A 53 1.50 7.00 -0.81
CA THR A 53 2.65 6.86 0.11
C THR A 53 2.39 7.52 1.46
N MET A 54 1.69 8.67 1.51
CA MET A 54 1.30 9.30 2.77
C MET A 54 0.36 8.40 3.59
N LEU A 55 -0.57 7.72 2.94
CA LEU A 55 -1.43 6.73 3.56
C LEU A 55 -0.60 5.58 4.17
N ALA A 56 0.33 4.99 3.42
CA ALA A 56 1.22 3.95 3.93
C ALA A 56 2.04 4.42 5.13
N LEU A 57 2.65 5.60 5.02
CA LEU A 57 3.48 6.18 6.09
C LEU A 57 2.64 6.50 7.34
N SER A 58 1.38 6.90 7.19
CA SER A 58 0.49 7.15 8.34
C SER A 58 0.21 5.85 9.11
N ILE A 59 -0.06 4.76 8.44
CA ILE A 59 -0.26 3.44 9.06
C ILE A 59 0.99 2.99 9.81
N LEU A 60 2.15 3.21 9.21
CA LEU A 60 3.43 2.86 9.81
C LEU A 60 3.88 3.82 10.92
N GLY A 61 3.20 4.97 11.10
CA GLY A 61 3.64 6.02 12.01
C GLY A 61 5.00 6.60 11.63
N LEU A 62 5.24 6.75 10.31
CA LEU A 62 6.48 7.25 9.72
C LEU A 62 6.24 8.55 8.92
N LEU A 63 5.19 9.29 9.25
CA LEU A 63 4.93 10.59 8.64
C LEU A 63 6.12 11.54 8.86
N PRO A 64 6.47 12.37 7.87
CA PRO A 64 7.47 13.43 8.04
C PRO A 64 7.16 14.34 9.22
N ALA A 65 8.17 14.96 9.81
CA ALA A 65 8.03 15.76 11.03
C ALA A 65 7.02 16.93 10.91
N ASN A 66 6.85 17.46 9.70
CA ASN A 66 5.89 18.51 9.39
C ASN A 66 4.52 18.01 8.95
N VAL A 67 4.28 16.69 8.95
CA VAL A 67 3.01 16.06 8.55
C VAL A 67 2.38 15.39 9.75
N ARG A 68 1.08 15.58 9.94
CA ARG A 68 0.33 15.00 11.06
C ARG A 68 -1.02 14.48 10.60
N MET A 69 -1.42 13.34 11.14
CA MET A 69 -2.81 12.88 11.15
C MET A 69 -3.51 13.66 12.25
N GLN A 70 -4.47 14.50 11.88
CA GLN A 70 -5.17 15.36 12.84
C GLN A 70 -6.31 14.64 13.53
N SER A 71 -7.03 13.80 12.79
CA SER A 71 -8.14 12.99 13.27
C SER A 71 -8.24 11.68 12.50
N GLY A 72 -8.86 10.69 13.11
CA GLY A 72 -9.02 9.37 12.54
C GLY A 72 -8.60 8.26 13.50
N CYS A 73 -8.80 7.03 13.08
CA CYS A 73 -8.49 5.83 13.86
C CYS A 73 -7.92 4.73 12.96
N ILE A 74 -6.84 4.11 13.40
CA ILE A 74 -6.28 2.93 12.74
C ILE A 74 -6.39 1.78 13.74
N GLN A 75 -6.98 0.66 13.31
CA GLN A 75 -7.17 -0.51 14.16
C GLN A 75 -6.56 -1.75 13.49
N MET A 76 -6.08 -2.65 14.31
CA MET A 76 -5.63 -3.98 13.91
C MET A 76 -6.13 -5.00 14.92
N ASP A 77 -6.74 -6.08 14.44
CA ASP A 77 -7.35 -7.11 15.27
C ASP A 77 -8.37 -6.54 16.30
N GLY A 78 -9.15 -5.52 15.89
CA GLY A 78 -10.16 -4.86 16.72
C GLY A 78 -9.63 -3.88 17.78
N ALA A 79 -8.31 -3.67 17.86
CA ALA A 79 -7.68 -2.73 18.77
C ALA A 79 -7.04 -1.55 18.04
N ALA A 80 -7.13 -0.35 18.62
CA ALA A 80 -6.45 0.82 18.07
C ALA A 80 -4.95 0.60 18.00
N LEU A 81 -4.32 0.97 16.88
CA LEU A 81 -2.87 0.92 16.77
C LEU A 81 -2.23 1.88 17.78
N PRO A 82 -1.25 1.42 18.55
CA PRO A 82 -0.53 2.27 19.47
C PRO A 82 0.29 3.31 18.73
N THR A 83 0.76 4.33 19.43
CA THR A 83 1.61 5.37 18.88
C THR A 83 3.02 5.33 19.47
N GLY A 84 3.95 6.09 18.89
CA GLY A 84 5.30 6.28 19.43
C GLY A 84 6.09 4.96 19.55
N LYS A 85 6.71 4.73 20.70
CA LYS A 85 7.59 3.57 20.95
C LYS A 85 6.87 2.23 20.82
N GLN A 86 5.61 2.15 21.21
CA GLN A 86 4.83 0.90 21.09
C GLN A 86 4.59 0.53 19.62
N LEU A 87 4.26 1.50 18.76
CA LEU A 87 4.13 1.24 17.34
C LEU A 87 5.46 0.79 16.70
N GLN A 88 6.59 1.31 17.19
CA GLN A 88 7.91 0.86 16.72
C GLN A 88 8.15 -0.63 16.94
N THR A 89 7.60 -1.23 18.00
CA THR A 89 7.75 -2.66 18.26
C THR A 89 6.96 -3.52 17.27
N LEU A 90 5.86 -2.99 16.73
CA LEU A 90 5.04 -3.69 15.74
C LEU A 90 5.65 -3.68 14.34
N ARG A 91 6.46 -2.64 14.00
CA ARG A 91 7.10 -2.56 12.68
C ARG A 91 8.12 -3.68 12.51
N GLY A 92 8.06 -4.39 11.37
CA GLY A 92 8.90 -5.54 11.06
C GLY A 92 8.53 -6.81 11.86
N ASP A 93 7.43 -6.81 12.61
CA ASP A 93 6.80 -8.00 13.20
C ASP A 93 5.36 -8.12 12.72
N LYS A 94 4.45 -7.25 13.19
CA LYS A 94 3.02 -7.27 12.83
C LYS A 94 2.70 -6.37 11.64
N LEU A 95 3.39 -5.25 11.52
CA LEU A 95 3.32 -4.32 10.42
C LEU A 95 4.58 -4.45 9.56
N VAL A 96 4.42 -4.90 8.34
CA VAL A 96 5.52 -5.15 7.40
C VAL A 96 5.40 -4.23 6.20
N TYR A 97 6.51 -3.68 5.77
CA TYR A 97 6.60 -2.80 4.61
C TYR A 97 7.61 -3.33 3.61
N ILE A 98 7.18 -3.49 2.37
CA ILE A 98 8.03 -3.80 1.22
C ILE A 98 8.08 -2.53 0.35
N PRO A 99 9.23 -1.86 0.26
CA PRO A 99 9.38 -0.61 -0.48
C PRO A 99 9.50 -0.85 -1.98
N GLN A 100 9.31 0.21 -2.76
CA GLN A 100 9.50 0.23 -4.19
C GLN A 100 10.94 -0.12 -4.59
N ASN A 101 11.92 0.44 -3.87
CA ASN A 101 13.34 0.19 -4.12
C ASN A 101 13.96 -0.60 -2.97
N GLY A 102 14.11 -1.92 -3.19
CA GLY A 102 14.71 -2.79 -2.19
C GLY A 102 16.14 -2.40 -1.81
N ALA A 103 16.94 -1.88 -2.74
CA ALA A 103 18.32 -1.51 -2.48
C ALA A 103 18.45 -0.33 -1.51
N GLU A 104 17.57 0.67 -1.61
CA GLU A 104 17.55 1.83 -0.71
C GLU A 104 17.03 1.51 0.69
N PHE A 105 16.25 0.44 0.82
CA PHE A 105 15.72 0.00 2.10
C PHE A 105 16.76 -0.74 2.93
N LEU A 106 17.71 -1.42 2.28
CA LEU A 106 18.74 -2.18 2.96
C LEU A 106 19.81 -1.26 3.57
N LEU A 107 20.27 -1.60 4.77
CA LEU A 107 21.33 -0.83 5.45
C LEU A 107 22.67 -1.05 4.73
N PRO A 108 23.27 -0.04 4.09
CA PRO A 108 24.44 -0.22 3.21
C PRO A 108 25.68 -0.77 3.92
N ALA A 109 25.85 -0.43 5.20
CA ALA A 109 27.02 -0.84 6.02
C ALA A 109 26.84 -2.20 6.70
N ARG A 110 25.74 -2.94 6.39
CA ARG A 110 25.45 -4.23 7.02
C ARG A 110 25.27 -5.30 5.97
N THR A 111 25.86 -6.48 6.19
CA THR A 111 25.63 -7.65 5.33
C THR A 111 24.18 -8.12 5.43
N VAL A 112 23.71 -8.85 4.42
CA VAL A 112 22.38 -9.48 4.40
C VAL A 112 22.19 -10.36 5.65
N ARG A 113 23.17 -11.15 6.02
CA ARG A 113 23.19 -11.98 7.24
C ARG A 113 22.86 -11.16 8.50
N LYS A 114 23.54 -10.05 8.70
CA LYS A 114 23.34 -9.20 9.89
C LYS A 114 21.94 -8.62 9.92
N GLN A 115 21.40 -8.19 8.78
CA GLN A 115 20.07 -7.63 8.69
C GLN A 115 18.98 -8.69 8.95
N LEU A 116 19.11 -9.90 8.39
CA LEU A 116 18.22 -11.02 8.70
C LEU A 116 18.27 -11.40 10.18
N TYR A 117 19.46 -11.45 10.77
CA TYR A 117 19.63 -11.80 12.20
C TYR A 117 18.99 -10.73 13.11
N ASP A 118 19.06 -9.46 12.74
CA ASP A 118 18.38 -8.39 13.50
C ASP A 118 16.87 -8.56 13.44
N SER A 119 16.31 -8.94 12.28
CA SER A 119 14.89 -9.21 12.12
C SER A 119 14.46 -10.44 12.94
N LEU A 120 15.20 -11.53 12.86
CA LEU A 120 14.93 -12.75 13.64
C LEU A 120 15.05 -12.53 15.16
N LYS A 121 15.96 -11.66 15.59
CA LYS A 121 16.11 -11.28 17.00
C LYS A 121 14.85 -10.63 17.55
N LYS A 122 14.15 -9.81 16.76
CA LYS A 122 12.87 -9.17 17.17
C LYS A 122 11.79 -10.20 17.48
N LEU A 123 11.82 -11.37 16.83
CA LEU A 123 10.86 -12.44 17.08
C LEU A 123 11.11 -13.21 18.41
N GLY A 124 12.18 -12.87 19.14
CA GLY A 124 12.56 -13.55 20.37
C GLY A 124 13.11 -14.96 20.17
N LEU A 125 13.53 -15.30 18.95
CA LEU A 125 14.05 -16.62 18.60
C LEU A 125 15.48 -16.84 19.16
N PRO A 126 15.86 -18.08 19.49
CA PRO A 126 17.20 -18.37 19.98
C PRO A 126 18.25 -18.18 18.88
N ARG A 127 19.36 -17.52 19.21
CA ARG A 127 20.43 -17.17 18.24
C ARG A 127 20.97 -18.39 17.48
N LYS A 128 20.99 -19.56 18.10
CA LYS A 128 21.45 -20.82 17.46
C LYS A 128 20.61 -21.22 16.23
N ALA A 129 19.34 -20.76 16.15
CA ALA A 129 18.47 -21.04 15.01
C ALA A 129 18.65 -20.05 13.84
N PHE A 130 19.30 -18.90 14.04
CA PHE A 130 19.41 -17.84 13.04
C PHE A 130 20.04 -18.28 11.73
N PRO A 131 21.15 -19.07 11.69
CA PRO A 131 21.74 -19.46 10.41
C PRO A 131 20.79 -20.26 9.54
N ALA A 132 20.11 -21.25 10.12
CA ALA A 132 19.15 -22.09 9.40
C ALA A 132 17.93 -21.29 8.94
N LEU A 133 17.37 -20.46 9.82
CA LEU A 133 16.21 -19.61 9.50
C LEU A 133 16.53 -18.56 8.43
N ALA A 134 17.68 -17.90 8.50
CA ALA A 134 18.08 -16.93 7.50
C ALA A 134 18.25 -17.58 6.11
N ALA A 135 18.86 -18.76 6.04
CA ALA A 135 18.95 -19.53 4.80
C ALA A 135 17.56 -19.95 4.29
N GLU A 136 16.67 -20.40 5.17
CA GLU A 136 15.28 -20.74 4.82
C GLU A 136 14.55 -19.52 4.22
N LYS A 137 14.62 -18.34 4.86
CA LYS A 137 13.94 -17.13 4.37
C LYS A 137 14.49 -16.67 3.02
N LEU A 138 15.78 -16.82 2.78
CA LEU A 138 16.35 -16.55 1.46
C LEU A 138 15.88 -17.56 0.42
N ARG A 139 15.77 -18.86 0.75
CA ARG A 139 15.21 -19.86 -0.16
C ARG A 139 13.75 -19.54 -0.52
N LEU A 140 12.93 -19.19 0.48
CA LEU A 140 11.56 -18.72 0.26
C LEU A 140 11.52 -17.52 -0.68
N ALA A 141 12.49 -16.61 -0.59
CA ALA A 141 12.59 -15.46 -1.48
C ALA A 141 13.22 -15.78 -2.86
N GLY A 142 13.45 -17.06 -3.18
CA GLY A 142 13.91 -17.52 -4.49
C GLY A 142 15.42 -17.50 -4.68
N PHE A 143 16.20 -17.67 -3.61
CA PHE A 143 17.65 -17.90 -3.71
C PHE A 143 17.96 -19.40 -3.54
N ASP A 144 18.40 -20.06 -4.61
CA ASP A 144 18.75 -21.50 -4.57
C ASP A 144 19.93 -21.79 -3.64
N VAL A 145 20.92 -20.90 -3.61
CA VAL A 145 22.13 -21.01 -2.78
C VAL A 145 22.24 -19.79 -1.85
N PRO A 146 21.50 -19.79 -0.71
CA PRO A 146 21.44 -18.66 0.22
C PRO A 146 22.80 -18.23 0.76
N GLU A 147 23.72 -19.17 0.91
CA GLU A 147 25.07 -18.97 1.46
C GLU A 147 25.86 -17.93 0.66
N THR A 148 25.64 -17.87 -0.66
CA THR A 148 26.29 -16.91 -1.56
C THR A 148 25.81 -15.47 -1.36
N ILE A 149 24.65 -15.29 -0.70
CA ILE A 149 24.00 -14.00 -0.50
C ILE A 149 24.24 -13.46 0.90
N LEU A 150 24.32 -14.34 1.90
CA LEU A 150 24.36 -13.95 3.31
C LEU A 150 25.47 -12.96 3.66
N ASP A 151 26.64 -13.09 3.08
CA ASP A 151 27.80 -12.25 3.40
C ASP A 151 27.96 -11.06 2.46
N LYS A 152 27.07 -10.90 1.48
CA LYS A 152 27.03 -9.71 0.60
C LYS A 152 26.53 -8.48 1.33
N TYR A 153 27.04 -7.34 0.92
CA TYR A 153 26.50 -6.03 1.23
C TYR A 153 25.48 -5.60 0.18
N PRO A 154 24.54 -4.68 0.49
CA PRO A 154 23.52 -4.23 -0.46
C PRO A 154 24.07 -3.78 -1.82
N PHE A 155 25.17 -3.05 -1.86
CA PHE A 155 25.80 -2.57 -3.09
C PHE A 155 26.39 -3.69 -3.98
N GLN A 156 26.48 -4.92 -3.48
CA GLN A 156 26.93 -6.12 -4.22
C GLN A 156 25.74 -6.91 -4.81
N LEU A 157 24.52 -6.44 -4.60
CA LEU A 157 23.28 -7.06 -5.08
C LEU A 157 22.80 -6.35 -6.33
N SER A 158 22.26 -7.10 -7.29
CA SER A 158 21.43 -6.48 -8.34
C SER A 158 20.10 -5.98 -7.76
N GLY A 159 19.38 -5.10 -8.49
CA GLY A 159 18.08 -4.60 -8.05
C GLY A 159 17.09 -5.71 -7.71
N GLY A 160 16.99 -6.74 -8.57
CA GLY A 160 16.12 -7.90 -8.31
C GLY A 160 16.58 -8.74 -7.13
N MET A 161 17.89 -8.88 -6.90
CA MET A 161 18.41 -9.55 -5.69
C MET A 161 18.08 -8.75 -4.43
N ALA A 162 18.25 -7.43 -4.46
CA ALA A 162 17.93 -6.57 -3.33
C ALA A 162 16.43 -6.65 -2.99
N GLN A 163 15.55 -6.66 -4.00
CA GLN A 163 14.11 -6.85 -3.83
C GLN A 163 13.79 -8.19 -3.15
N ARG A 164 14.40 -9.30 -3.61
CA ARG A 164 14.24 -10.62 -2.99
C ARG A 164 14.76 -10.67 -1.56
N VAL A 165 15.88 -10.01 -1.26
CA VAL A 165 16.39 -9.88 0.13
C VAL A 165 15.40 -9.11 1.00
N THR A 166 14.75 -8.07 0.49
CA THR A 166 13.71 -7.34 1.21
C THR A 166 12.51 -8.23 1.53
N ILE A 167 12.11 -9.11 0.60
CA ILE A 167 11.06 -10.11 0.84
C ILE A 167 11.52 -11.12 1.91
N ALA A 168 12.78 -11.58 1.88
CA ALA A 168 13.32 -12.47 2.91
C ALA A 168 13.34 -11.82 4.30
N LEU A 169 13.64 -10.51 4.37
CA LEU A 169 13.53 -9.74 5.62
C LEU A 169 12.07 -9.63 6.10
N ALA A 170 11.15 -9.37 5.18
CA ALA A 170 9.72 -9.37 5.47
C ALA A 170 9.25 -10.74 6.00
N ALA A 171 9.74 -11.84 5.41
CA ALA A 171 9.44 -13.20 5.84
C ALA A 171 9.98 -13.54 7.26
N CYS A 172 10.86 -12.71 7.81
CA CYS A 172 11.27 -12.79 9.22
C CYS A 172 10.29 -12.03 10.13
N SER A 173 8.97 -12.19 9.92
CA SER A 173 7.93 -11.48 10.68
C SER A 173 6.72 -12.38 10.91
N ARG A 174 5.81 -11.91 11.76
CA ARG A 174 4.47 -12.47 11.98
C ARG A 174 3.43 -11.48 11.47
N ALA A 175 3.57 -11.05 10.22
CA ALA A 175 2.78 -9.99 9.64
C ALA A 175 1.28 -10.23 9.81
N ARG A 176 0.57 -9.19 10.28
CA ARG A 176 -0.90 -9.07 10.26
C ARG A 176 -1.32 -8.13 9.14
N LEU A 177 -0.50 -7.12 8.87
CA LEU A 177 -0.63 -6.24 7.71
C LEU A 177 0.70 -6.15 6.98
N LEU A 178 0.67 -6.44 5.69
CA LEU A 178 1.75 -6.20 4.74
C LEU A 178 1.37 -5.03 3.84
N ILE A 179 2.22 -4.03 3.77
CA ILE A 179 2.13 -2.92 2.83
C ILE A 179 3.25 -3.08 1.82
N ALA A 180 2.91 -3.14 0.53
CA ALA A 180 3.89 -3.19 -0.55
C ALA A 180 3.70 -1.99 -1.47
N ASP A 181 4.73 -1.15 -1.56
CA ASP A 181 4.71 0.10 -2.34
C ASP A 181 5.40 -0.14 -3.68
N GLU A 182 4.66 -0.07 -4.78
CA GLU A 182 5.10 -0.34 -6.16
C GLU A 182 5.94 -1.64 -6.30
N PRO A 183 5.52 -2.76 -5.70
CA PRO A 183 6.41 -3.91 -5.51
C PRO A 183 6.74 -4.67 -6.78
N THR A 184 5.99 -4.44 -7.85
CA THR A 184 6.11 -5.14 -9.14
C THR A 184 6.62 -4.23 -10.27
N ASN A 185 7.12 -3.05 -9.92
CA ASN A 185 7.67 -2.13 -10.90
C ASN A 185 8.89 -2.77 -11.62
N GLY A 186 8.87 -2.73 -12.95
CA GLY A 186 9.91 -3.34 -13.78
C GLY A 186 9.82 -4.86 -13.94
N LEU A 187 8.78 -5.52 -13.39
CA LEU A 187 8.53 -6.94 -13.62
C LEU A 187 7.61 -7.14 -14.83
N ASP A 188 7.91 -8.18 -15.61
CA ASP A 188 7.01 -8.70 -16.63
C ASP A 188 5.81 -9.43 -15.99
N GLU A 189 4.87 -9.88 -16.79
CA GLU A 189 3.65 -10.54 -16.30
C GLU A 189 3.94 -11.83 -15.53
N ALA A 190 4.93 -12.61 -15.96
CA ALA A 190 5.33 -13.83 -15.26
C ALA A 190 5.97 -13.51 -13.90
N GLY A 191 6.81 -12.49 -13.84
CA GLY A 191 7.42 -12.00 -12.59
C GLY A 191 6.40 -11.45 -11.61
N ARG A 192 5.38 -10.72 -12.10
CA ARG A 192 4.24 -10.28 -11.27
C ARG A 192 3.48 -11.47 -10.67
N ALA A 193 3.16 -12.47 -11.50
CA ALA A 193 2.48 -13.67 -11.02
C ALA A 193 3.28 -14.39 -9.94
N GLN A 194 4.59 -14.57 -10.14
CA GLN A 194 5.49 -15.17 -9.16
C GLN A 194 5.57 -14.36 -7.87
N PHE A 195 5.64 -13.03 -7.96
CA PHE A 195 5.66 -12.16 -6.79
C PHE A 195 4.41 -12.34 -5.92
N PHE A 196 3.21 -12.32 -6.51
CA PHE A 196 1.97 -12.50 -5.74
C PHE A 196 1.85 -13.91 -5.15
N ALA A 197 2.20 -14.96 -5.91
CA ALA A 197 2.24 -16.33 -5.40
C ALA A 197 3.20 -16.47 -4.21
N LEU A 198 4.35 -15.79 -4.28
CA LEU A 198 5.33 -15.76 -3.20
C LEU A 198 4.77 -15.06 -1.95
N LEU A 199 4.13 -13.90 -2.11
CA LEU A 199 3.50 -13.19 -0.99
C LEU A 199 2.40 -14.03 -0.31
N ASP A 200 1.58 -14.74 -1.08
CA ASP A 200 0.54 -15.60 -0.53
C ASP A 200 1.11 -16.82 0.19
N SER A 201 2.18 -17.38 -0.34
CA SER A 201 2.90 -18.48 0.30
C SER A 201 3.54 -18.08 1.64
N ILE A 202 4.15 -16.89 1.71
CA ILE A 202 4.83 -16.41 2.91
C ILE A 202 3.85 -15.84 3.94
N PHE A 203 2.79 -15.16 3.48
CA PHE A 203 1.86 -14.41 4.31
C PHE A 203 0.40 -14.78 4.00
N PRO A 204 -0.02 -16.05 4.18
CA PRO A 204 -1.37 -16.49 3.81
C PRO A 204 -2.46 -15.73 4.56
N ASP A 205 -2.23 -15.45 5.84
CA ASP A 205 -3.22 -14.84 6.74
C ASP A 205 -3.06 -13.32 6.90
N ALA A 206 -2.01 -12.71 6.37
CA ALA A 206 -1.83 -11.27 6.48
C ALA A 206 -2.75 -10.53 5.52
N ALA A 207 -3.39 -9.46 5.99
CA ALA A 207 -3.99 -8.46 5.12
C ALA A 207 -2.88 -7.80 4.27
N LYS A 208 -3.13 -7.60 2.98
CA LYS A 208 -2.11 -7.09 2.04
C LYS A 208 -2.61 -5.81 1.37
N LEU A 209 -1.90 -4.72 1.58
CA LEU A 209 -2.15 -3.42 0.96
C LEU A 209 -1.11 -3.20 -0.13
N ILE A 210 -1.54 -3.24 -1.39
CA ILE A 210 -0.67 -3.11 -2.56
C ILE A 210 -0.85 -1.71 -3.13
N ILE A 211 0.14 -0.86 -3.00
CA ILE A 211 0.15 0.48 -3.56
C ILE A 211 0.78 0.42 -4.93
N THR A 212 0.06 0.89 -5.96
CA THR A 212 0.59 0.87 -7.32
C THR A 212 -0.10 1.91 -8.21
N HIS A 213 0.60 2.32 -9.26
CA HIS A 213 0.02 3.04 -10.40
C HIS A 213 -0.27 2.09 -11.58
N ASP A 214 0.18 0.83 -11.50
CA ASP A 214 -0.06 -0.18 -12.52
C ASP A 214 -1.41 -0.88 -12.29
N ILE A 215 -2.37 -0.53 -13.12
CA ILE A 215 -3.73 -1.07 -13.03
C ILE A 215 -3.77 -2.57 -13.34
N SER A 216 -2.84 -3.11 -14.13
CA SER A 216 -2.77 -4.54 -14.43
C SER A 216 -2.60 -5.38 -13.14
N VAL A 217 -1.93 -4.82 -12.15
CA VAL A 217 -1.75 -5.42 -10.81
C VAL A 217 -3.07 -5.51 -10.05
N THR A 218 -4.01 -4.58 -10.29
CA THR A 218 -5.29 -4.51 -9.59
C THR A 218 -6.14 -5.75 -9.81
N SER A 219 -6.06 -6.38 -11.00
CA SER A 219 -6.78 -7.62 -11.30
C SER A 219 -6.36 -8.81 -10.44
N ARG A 220 -5.19 -8.73 -9.78
CA ARG A 220 -4.66 -9.73 -8.86
C ARG A 220 -5.02 -9.47 -7.39
N CYS A 221 -5.74 -8.39 -7.14
CA CYS A 221 -6.23 -8.03 -5.82
C CYS A 221 -7.75 -8.29 -5.72
N ASP A 222 -8.23 -8.54 -4.51
CA ASP A 222 -9.64 -8.80 -4.25
C ASP A 222 -10.46 -7.52 -4.36
N ARG A 223 -9.90 -6.42 -3.84
CA ARG A 223 -10.52 -5.09 -3.84
C ARG A 223 -9.56 -4.02 -4.29
N VAL A 224 -10.13 -2.90 -4.71
CA VAL A 224 -9.39 -1.70 -5.10
C VAL A 224 -9.96 -0.46 -4.41
N LEU A 225 -9.08 0.47 -4.08
CA LEU A 225 -9.37 1.81 -3.64
C LEU A 225 -8.68 2.79 -4.61
N VAL A 226 -9.44 3.69 -5.18
CA VAL A 226 -8.98 4.71 -6.13
C VAL A 226 -8.80 6.02 -5.39
N LEU A 227 -7.56 6.52 -5.35
CA LEU A 227 -7.18 7.73 -4.62
C LEU A 227 -6.79 8.84 -5.61
N CYS A 228 -7.38 10.02 -5.46
CA CYS A 228 -7.06 11.21 -6.24
C CYS A 228 -6.97 12.44 -5.33
N GLY A 229 -5.88 13.21 -5.43
CA GLY A 229 -5.71 14.45 -4.67
C GLY A 229 -5.92 14.30 -3.15
N GLY A 230 -5.60 13.15 -2.59
CA GLY A 230 -5.77 12.85 -1.17
C GLY A 230 -7.17 12.39 -0.77
N GLN A 231 -8.09 12.22 -1.70
CA GLN A 231 -9.46 11.78 -1.43
C GLN A 231 -9.77 10.45 -2.11
N MET A 232 -10.61 9.65 -1.48
CA MET A 232 -11.09 8.39 -2.03
C MET A 232 -12.23 8.69 -3.00
N LEU A 233 -12.10 8.28 -4.26
CA LEU A 233 -13.10 8.53 -5.29
C LEU A 233 -13.92 7.30 -5.66
N GLU A 234 -13.34 6.11 -5.55
CA GLU A 234 -14.06 4.87 -5.84
C GLU A 234 -13.42 3.69 -5.09
N THR A 235 -14.24 2.74 -4.63
CA THR A 235 -13.78 1.47 -4.04
C THR A 235 -14.78 0.36 -4.33
N GLY A 236 -14.29 -0.87 -4.41
CA GLY A 236 -15.13 -2.05 -4.65
C GLY A 236 -14.29 -3.28 -4.89
N THR A 237 -14.94 -4.38 -5.33
CA THR A 237 -14.19 -5.53 -5.83
C THR A 237 -13.41 -5.13 -7.08
N SER A 238 -12.19 -5.63 -7.23
CA SER A 238 -11.36 -5.31 -8.39
C SER A 238 -12.09 -5.61 -9.72
N ALA A 239 -12.78 -6.73 -9.79
CA ALA A 239 -13.56 -7.09 -10.96
C ALA A 239 -14.65 -6.06 -11.31
N ALA A 240 -15.40 -5.56 -10.30
CA ALA A 240 -16.47 -4.59 -10.53
C ALA A 240 -15.92 -3.24 -10.99
N VAL A 241 -14.91 -2.71 -10.29
CA VAL A 241 -14.32 -1.40 -10.62
C VAL A 241 -13.61 -1.42 -11.98
N LEU A 242 -12.91 -2.51 -12.32
CA LEU A 242 -12.21 -2.61 -13.59
C LEU A 242 -13.17 -2.80 -14.79
N SER A 243 -14.29 -3.52 -14.61
CA SER A 243 -15.24 -3.77 -15.69
C SER A 243 -16.25 -2.65 -15.89
N ALA A 244 -16.63 -1.97 -14.83
CA ALA A 244 -17.67 -0.93 -14.84
C ALA A 244 -17.34 0.24 -13.88
N PRO A 245 -16.27 1.00 -14.15
CA PRO A 245 -15.86 2.12 -13.32
C PRO A 245 -16.98 3.18 -13.26
N ARG A 246 -17.25 3.69 -12.07
CA ARG A 246 -18.33 4.67 -11.83
C ARG A 246 -17.81 6.10 -11.90
N HIS A 247 -16.75 6.40 -11.16
CA HIS A 247 -16.24 7.77 -11.11
C HIS A 247 -15.50 8.14 -12.40
N PRO A 248 -15.71 9.36 -12.98
CA PRO A 248 -15.00 9.81 -14.17
C PRO A 248 -13.47 9.74 -14.10
N TYR A 249 -12.89 9.94 -12.92
CA TYR A 249 -11.44 9.76 -12.71
C TYR A 249 -11.00 8.31 -12.92
N THR A 250 -11.76 7.35 -12.40
CA THR A 250 -11.44 5.93 -12.58
C THR A 250 -11.52 5.54 -14.05
N LYS A 251 -12.55 6.03 -14.76
CA LYS A 251 -12.69 5.84 -16.22
C LYS A 251 -11.45 6.40 -16.96
N ALA A 252 -11.05 7.63 -16.61
CA ALA A 252 -9.88 8.28 -17.21
C ALA A 252 -8.57 7.53 -16.88
N LEU A 253 -8.40 7.09 -15.64
CA LEU A 253 -7.24 6.33 -15.20
C LEU A 253 -7.11 4.99 -15.94
N LEU A 254 -8.22 4.27 -16.15
CA LEU A 254 -8.26 3.03 -16.93
C LEU A 254 -7.98 3.29 -18.42
N ALA A 255 -8.51 4.37 -18.99
CA ALA A 255 -8.29 4.76 -20.38
C ALA A 255 -6.84 5.18 -20.67
N ALA A 256 -6.14 5.73 -19.66
CA ALA A 256 -4.76 6.20 -19.79
C ALA A 256 -3.71 5.06 -19.86
N GLN A 257 -4.13 3.80 -19.79
CA GLN A 257 -3.19 2.67 -19.92
C GLN A 257 -2.65 2.55 -21.34
N VAL A 258 -1.38 2.11 -21.44
CA VAL A 258 -0.69 1.85 -22.72
C VAL A 258 -1.52 0.92 -23.62
N ALA A 259 -2.14 -0.10 -23.05
CA ALA A 259 -3.02 -1.04 -23.74
C ALA A 259 -4.25 -0.38 -24.38
N ASN A 260 -4.67 0.79 -23.89
CA ASN A 260 -5.84 1.54 -24.35
C ASN A 260 -5.48 2.78 -25.17
N GLY A 261 -4.20 2.92 -25.59
CA GLY A 261 -3.76 3.99 -26.49
C GLY A 261 -3.40 5.31 -25.81
N MET A 262 -3.08 5.29 -24.48
CA MET A 262 -2.57 6.43 -23.70
C MET A 262 -3.24 7.78 -24.04
N GLN A 263 -4.42 8.00 -23.50
CA GLN A 263 -5.00 9.34 -23.54
C GLN A 263 -4.36 10.21 -22.45
N PRO A 264 -3.73 11.35 -22.77
CA PRO A 264 -3.11 12.20 -21.78
C PRO A 264 -4.18 12.75 -20.82
N SER A 265 -3.93 12.57 -19.53
CA SER A 265 -4.77 13.18 -18.50
C SER A 265 -4.23 14.59 -18.21
N PRO A 266 -5.06 15.64 -18.23
CA PRO A 266 -4.61 17.00 -17.91
C PRO A 266 -4.03 17.09 -16.49
N ILE A 267 -3.12 18.04 -16.26
CA ILE A 267 -2.40 18.23 -14.99
C ILE A 267 -3.37 18.64 -13.88
N LEU A 268 -3.19 18.06 -12.67
CA LEU A 268 -3.92 18.46 -11.46
C LEU A 268 -3.73 19.96 -11.17
N ARG A 269 -4.82 20.71 -11.00
CA ARG A 269 -4.79 22.05 -10.40
C ARG A 269 -5.04 21.91 -8.89
N GLU A 270 -4.13 22.45 -8.08
CA GLU A 270 -4.22 22.44 -6.62
C GLU A 270 -5.30 23.41 -6.12
N GLY A 271 -5.96 23.09 -5.00
CA GLY A 271 -6.72 24.06 -4.23
C GLY A 271 -8.23 24.08 -4.44
N VAL A 272 -8.85 22.98 -4.83
CA VAL A 272 -10.31 22.83 -4.82
C VAL A 272 -10.78 22.21 -3.50
N SER A 273 -11.84 22.76 -2.91
CA SER A 273 -12.50 22.20 -1.72
C SER A 273 -13.51 21.08 -2.06
N GLY A 274 -13.84 20.91 -3.34
CA GLY A 274 -14.75 19.88 -3.85
C GLY A 274 -14.02 18.67 -4.45
N CYS A 275 -14.50 18.18 -5.58
CA CYS A 275 -13.91 17.02 -6.25
C CYS A 275 -12.49 17.32 -6.77
N PRO A 276 -11.47 16.56 -6.37
CA PRO A 276 -10.08 16.80 -6.81
C PRO A 276 -9.87 16.58 -8.31
N PHE A 277 -10.79 15.88 -8.98
CA PHE A 277 -10.77 15.67 -10.43
C PHE A 277 -11.48 16.76 -11.21
N TYR A 278 -12.12 17.74 -10.55
CA TYR A 278 -12.94 18.79 -11.16
C TYR A 278 -12.35 19.39 -12.44
N ALA A 279 -11.10 19.84 -12.40
CA ALA A 279 -10.46 20.56 -13.52
C ALA A 279 -10.27 19.70 -14.79
N ARG A 280 -10.44 18.38 -14.69
CA ARG A 280 -10.23 17.40 -15.77
C ARG A 280 -11.47 16.57 -16.09
N CYS A 281 -12.50 16.70 -15.27
CA CYS A 281 -13.71 15.91 -15.41
C CYS A 281 -14.55 16.45 -16.60
N PRO A 282 -14.91 15.61 -17.58
CA PRO A 282 -15.77 16.04 -18.70
C PRO A 282 -17.21 16.36 -18.27
N GLU A 283 -17.62 15.85 -17.09
CA GLU A 283 -18.96 16.05 -16.52
C GLU A 283 -18.97 17.15 -15.43
N ALA A 284 -17.87 17.92 -15.28
CA ALA A 284 -17.73 18.90 -14.21
C ALA A 284 -18.65 20.10 -14.39
N ASP A 285 -19.28 20.50 -13.30
CA ASP A 285 -20.03 21.75 -13.20
C ASP A 285 -19.60 22.58 -11.97
N ALA A 286 -20.30 23.67 -11.71
CA ALA A 286 -20.00 24.58 -10.60
C ALA A 286 -20.12 23.91 -9.22
N THR A 287 -20.92 22.86 -9.07
CA THR A 287 -21.08 22.14 -7.79
C THR A 287 -19.85 21.33 -7.45
N CYS A 288 -19.14 20.82 -8.46
CA CYS A 288 -17.92 20.04 -8.29
C CYS A 288 -16.73 20.86 -7.75
N LEU A 289 -16.75 22.17 -7.93
CA LEU A 289 -15.66 23.06 -7.50
C LEU A 289 -15.60 23.22 -5.98
N ASN A 290 -16.78 23.44 -5.36
CA ASN A 290 -16.90 23.78 -3.95
C ASN A 290 -17.90 22.90 -3.18
N GLY A 291 -18.62 22.01 -3.89
CA GLY A 291 -19.60 21.11 -3.30
C GLY A 291 -18.95 19.91 -2.63
N ALA A 292 -19.57 19.42 -1.56
CA ALA A 292 -19.17 18.15 -0.97
C ALA A 292 -19.53 16.99 -1.91
N MET A 293 -18.58 16.10 -2.15
CA MET A 293 -18.85 14.85 -2.86
C MET A 293 -19.81 14.00 -2.03
N GLN A 294 -20.79 13.41 -2.69
CA GLN A 294 -21.74 12.50 -2.08
C GLN A 294 -21.30 11.07 -2.32
N LYS A 295 -21.52 10.21 -1.32
CA LYS A 295 -21.28 8.78 -1.44
C LYS A 295 -22.45 8.13 -2.18
N HIS A 296 -22.15 7.40 -3.23
CA HIS A 296 -23.08 6.59 -4.02
C HIS A 296 -22.69 5.11 -3.91
N THR A 297 -23.62 4.21 -4.14
CA THR A 297 -23.34 2.76 -4.17
C THR A 297 -24.32 2.03 -5.09
N ASP A 298 -23.83 0.97 -5.73
CA ASP A 298 -24.64 0.00 -6.45
C ASP A 298 -24.63 -1.40 -5.78
N GLY A 299 -24.15 -1.46 -4.52
CA GLY A 299 -24.02 -2.67 -3.75
C GLY A 299 -22.74 -3.48 -4.01
N LYS A 300 -21.99 -3.18 -5.08
CA LYS A 300 -20.69 -3.80 -5.42
C LYS A 300 -19.54 -2.82 -5.41
N THR A 301 -19.85 -1.56 -5.74
CA THR A 301 -18.91 -0.45 -5.83
C THR A 301 -19.48 0.72 -5.05
N GLU A 302 -18.62 1.45 -4.38
CA GLU A 302 -18.91 2.73 -3.75
C GLU A 302 -18.08 3.81 -4.45
N TRP A 303 -18.68 4.96 -4.73
CA TRP A 303 -17.96 6.09 -5.31
C TRP A 303 -18.42 7.42 -4.73
N TRP A 304 -17.54 8.41 -4.76
CA TRP A 304 -17.78 9.75 -4.24
C TRP A 304 -17.75 10.74 -5.39
N CYS A 305 -18.91 11.30 -5.72
CA CYS A 305 -19.09 12.26 -6.81
C CYS A 305 -20.10 13.34 -6.41
N CYS A 306 -20.04 14.49 -7.08
CA CYS A 306 -21.07 15.52 -6.94
C CYS A 306 -22.32 15.18 -7.77
N HIS A 307 -22.20 14.26 -8.71
CA HIS A 307 -23.28 13.76 -9.57
C HIS A 307 -23.56 12.29 -9.25
N ALA A 308 -24.83 11.88 -9.49
CA ALA A 308 -25.29 10.49 -9.27
C ALA A 308 -24.88 9.56 -10.42
#